data_0cf3382888e752f6e099633d2ef3dc10
#
_entry.id   0cf3382888e752f6e099633d2ef3dc10
#
_cell.length_a   1.000
_cell.length_b   1.000
_cell.length_c   1.000
_cell.angle_alpha   90.00
_cell.angle_beta   90.00
_cell.angle_gamma   90.00
#
_symmetry.space_group_name_H-M   'P 1'
#
loop_
_entity.id
_entity.type
_entity.pdbx_description
1 polymer ?
#
loop_
_entity_poly.entity_id
_entity_poly.type
_entity_poly.pdbx_seq_one_letter_code
_entity_poly.pdbx_strand_id
1 'polypeptide(L)'
;MKATGKLDYIEMPATGATLDRAKAFYSRAFGWSFTDYGPTYAAFNEGLDGGFQADTAEAPAAPLPVLYSEELEATLAAVEAASGVILKPIFNFPGGRRFHFRDPAGNELAVWGP
;
A
#
# COMPACT_ATOMS: atom_id res chain seq x y z
N MET A 1 17.28 -3.87 -4.04
CA MET A 1 16.63 -5.17 -4.29
C MET A 1 15.57 -5.43 -3.23
N LYS A 2 14.37 -5.87 -3.64
CA LYS A 2 13.28 -6.17 -2.72
C LYS A 2 13.42 -7.57 -2.16
N ALA A 3 13.09 -7.73 -0.89
CA ALA A 3 13.19 -9.01 -0.21
C ALA A 3 11.79 -9.51 0.17
N THR A 4 11.52 -10.77 -0.14
CA THR A 4 10.25 -11.42 0.20
C THR A 4 10.02 -11.39 1.71
N GLY A 5 8.80 -11.02 2.10
CA GLY A 5 8.39 -10.97 3.50
C GLY A 5 8.79 -9.71 4.25
N LYS A 6 9.31 -8.70 3.55
CA LYS A 6 9.72 -7.44 4.18
C LYS A 6 8.79 -6.31 3.79
N LEU A 7 8.68 -5.31 4.66
CA LEU A 7 7.94 -4.09 4.36
C LEU A 7 8.64 -3.35 3.21
N ASP A 8 7.86 -2.91 2.24
CA ASP A 8 8.37 -2.31 1.03
C ASP A 8 7.71 -0.99 0.68
N TYR A 9 6.49 -0.75 1.16
CA TYR A 9 5.67 0.35 0.68
C TYR A 9 4.64 0.73 1.73
N ILE A 10 4.21 1.99 1.73
CA ILE A 10 3.06 2.44 2.53
C ILE A 10 2.08 3.16 1.62
N GLU A 11 0.82 2.73 1.62
CA GLU A 11 -0.24 3.41 0.88
C GLU A 11 -1.16 4.11 1.86
N MET A 12 -1.42 5.39 1.63
CA MET A 12 -2.27 6.18 2.51
C MET A 12 -3.46 6.72 1.76
N PRO A 13 -4.64 6.75 2.39
CA PRO A 13 -5.82 7.31 1.74
C PRO A 13 -5.78 8.83 1.75
N ALA A 14 -6.26 9.45 0.67
CA ALA A 14 -6.44 10.89 0.58
C ALA A 14 -7.70 11.20 -0.20
N THR A 15 -8.82 10.61 0.22
CA THR A 15 -10.11 10.74 -0.44
C THR A 15 -10.83 12.05 -0.06
N GLY A 16 -11.95 12.34 -0.70
CA GLY A 16 -12.75 13.50 -0.34
C GLY A 16 -12.09 14.84 -0.64
N ALA A 17 -11.36 14.93 -1.76
CA ALA A 17 -10.66 16.16 -2.19
C ALA A 17 -9.58 16.60 -1.19
N THR A 18 -8.92 15.65 -0.51
CA THR A 18 -7.90 15.96 0.50
C THR A 18 -6.46 15.81 -0.04
N LEU A 19 -6.28 15.31 -1.27
CA LEU A 19 -4.94 14.99 -1.78
C LEU A 19 -4.03 16.22 -1.81
N ASP A 20 -4.49 17.34 -2.37
CA ASP A 20 -3.65 18.54 -2.47
C ASP A 20 -3.29 19.09 -1.10
N ARG A 21 -4.22 19.04 -0.15
CA ARG A 21 -3.96 19.49 1.22
C ARG A 21 -2.96 18.58 1.94
N ALA A 22 -3.05 17.28 1.71
CA ALA A 22 -2.10 16.33 2.28
C ALA A 22 -0.69 16.59 1.73
N LYS A 23 -0.57 16.74 0.41
CA LYS A 23 0.72 17.04 -0.22
C LYS A 23 1.32 18.34 0.34
N ALA A 24 0.52 19.40 0.44
CA ALA A 24 0.98 20.68 0.97
C ALA A 24 1.41 20.55 2.44
N PHE A 25 0.66 19.81 3.22
CA PHE A 25 1.00 19.58 4.63
C PHE A 25 2.37 18.91 4.79
N TYR A 26 2.58 17.79 4.11
CA TYR A 26 3.83 17.05 4.24
C TYR A 26 5.02 17.79 3.65
N SER A 27 4.80 18.57 2.59
CA SER A 27 5.87 19.42 2.04
C SER A 27 6.27 20.51 3.00
N ARG A 28 5.31 21.17 3.64
CA ARG A 28 5.60 22.28 4.56
C ARG A 28 6.17 21.79 5.90
N ALA A 29 5.58 20.72 6.44
CA ALA A 29 5.96 20.24 7.77
C ALA A 29 7.27 19.46 7.75
N PHE A 30 7.54 18.70 6.70
CA PHE A 30 8.63 17.74 6.66
C PHE A 30 9.53 17.84 5.42
N GLY A 31 9.22 18.72 4.48
CA GLY A 31 10.02 18.88 3.28
C GLY A 31 9.85 17.75 2.25
N TRP A 32 8.74 17.02 2.30
CA TRP A 32 8.49 15.94 1.36
C TRP A 32 8.26 16.43 -0.06
N SER A 33 8.66 15.60 -1.04
CA SER A 33 8.41 15.82 -2.46
C SER A 33 7.52 14.70 -2.99
N PHE A 34 6.72 15.04 -4.02
CA PHE A 34 5.76 14.09 -4.59
C PHE A 34 5.92 14.00 -6.09
N THR A 35 5.64 12.81 -6.63
CA THR A 35 5.50 12.58 -8.07
C THR A 35 4.06 12.17 -8.33
N ASP A 36 3.35 12.95 -9.14
CA ASP A 36 1.96 12.66 -9.45
C ASP A 36 1.86 11.64 -10.58
N TYR A 37 1.04 10.64 -10.36
CA TYR A 37 0.69 9.63 -11.37
C TYR A 37 -0.80 9.77 -11.67
N GLY A 38 -1.15 10.78 -12.46
CA GLY A 38 -2.54 11.14 -12.72
C GLY A 38 -3.14 11.97 -11.60
N PRO A 39 -4.44 12.26 -11.67
CA PRO A 39 -5.08 13.19 -10.74
C PRO A 39 -5.38 12.59 -9.36
N THR A 40 -5.28 11.27 -9.20
CA THR A 40 -5.72 10.60 -7.98
C THR A 40 -4.61 9.86 -7.23
N TYR A 41 -3.36 9.95 -7.68
CA TYR A 41 -2.27 9.26 -7.00
C TYR A 41 -1.01 10.14 -6.96
N ALA A 42 -0.43 10.26 -5.77
CA ALA A 42 0.83 10.98 -5.58
C ALA A 42 1.81 10.11 -4.82
N ALA A 43 2.92 9.76 -5.46
CA ALA A 43 3.95 8.92 -4.86
C ALA A 43 5.01 9.74 -4.14
N PHE A 44 5.62 9.13 -3.14
CA PHE A 44 6.74 9.74 -2.41
C PHE A 44 7.77 8.66 -2.06
N ASN A 45 8.98 9.11 -1.75
CA ASN A 45 10.02 8.26 -1.17
C ASN A 45 10.72 9.08 -0.10
N GLU A 46 10.30 8.89 1.15
CA GLU A 46 10.77 9.71 2.28
C GLU A 46 11.16 8.78 3.43
N GLY A 47 12.10 7.88 3.16
CA GLY A 47 12.52 6.84 4.08
C GLY A 47 11.91 5.48 3.71
N LEU A 48 10.72 5.47 3.17
CA LEU A 48 10.02 4.31 2.65
C LEU A 48 9.26 4.77 1.41
N ASP A 49 9.23 3.94 0.38
CA ASP A 49 8.39 4.21 -0.79
C ASP A 49 6.92 4.20 -0.37
N GLY A 50 6.15 5.10 -0.91
CA GLY A 50 4.74 5.15 -0.60
C GLY A 50 3.96 6.01 -1.56
N GLY A 51 2.68 6.15 -1.29
CA GLY A 51 1.81 6.99 -2.08
C GLY A 51 0.49 7.30 -1.39
N PHE A 52 -0.11 8.41 -1.81
CA PHE A 52 -1.46 8.78 -1.43
C PHE A 52 -2.42 8.38 -2.53
N GLN A 53 -3.45 7.63 -2.19
CA GLN A 53 -4.51 7.21 -3.11
C GLN A 53 -5.77 8.03 -2.84
N ALA A 54 -6.18 8.82 -3.82
CA ALA A 54 -7.35 9.69 -3.71
C ALA A 54 -8.62 9.07 -4.31
N ASP A 55 -8.48 8.00 -5.11
CA ASP A 55 -9.62 7.33 -5.70
C ASP A 55 -10.36 6.55 -4.62
N THR A 56 -11.60 6.94 -4.35
CA THR A 56 -12.41 6.34 -3.29
C THR A 56 -12.61 4.83 -3.47
N ALA A 57 -12.67 4.36 -4.72
CA ALA A 57 -12.86 2.93 -4.99
C ALA A 57 -11.61 2.10 -4.68
N GLU A 58 -10.42 2.72 -4.74
CA GLU A 58 -9.14 2.03 -4.57
C GLU A 58 -8.48 2.30 -3.23
N ALA A 59 -8.84 3.40 -2.56
CA ALA A 59 -8.14 3.83 -1.35
C ALA A 59 -8.38 2.88 -0.18
N PRO A 60 -7.33 2.59 0.61
CA PRO A 60 -7.52 1.85 1.86
C PRO A 60 -8.28 2.71 2.88
N ALA A 61 -8.86 2.07 3.89
CA ALA A 61 -9.59 2.78 4.95
C ALA A 61 -8.65 3.54 5.90
N ALA A 62 -7.38 3.12 5.97
CA ALA A 62 -6.36 3.67 6.86
C ALA A 62 -4.99 3.44 6.21
N PRO A 63 -3.90 4.01 6.76
CA PRO A 63 -2.57 3.70 6.23
C PRO A 63 -2.35 2.20 6.12
N LEU A 64 -1.89 1.76 4.96
CA LEU A 64 -1.77 0.35 4.61
C LEU A 64 -0.30 0.00 4.40
N PRO A 65 0.33 -0.71 5.33
CA PRO A 65 1.67 -1.26 5.08
C PRO A 65 1.60 -2.35 4.02
N VAL A 66 2.59 -2.37 3.12
CA VAL A 66 2.63 -3.31 2.00
C VAL A 66 3.96 -4.04 2.04
N LEU A 67 3.90 -5.37 2.07
CA LEU A 67 5.07 -6.23 1.99
C LEU A 67 5.31 -6.63 0.53
N TYR A 68 6.50 -7.11 0.26
CA TYR A 68 6.86 -7.65 -1.05
C TYR A 68 6.99 -9.16 -1.00
N SER A 69 6.65 -9.85 -2.09
CA SER A 69 6.94 -11.28 -2.25
C SER A 69 7.22 -11.61 -3.71
N GLU A 70 8.31 -12.35 -3.93
CA GLU A 70 8.61 -12.94 -5.23
C GLU A 70 7.65 -14.08 -5.57
N GLU A 71 7.04 -14.71 -4.55
CA GLU A 71 6.19 -15.88 -4.68
C GLU A 71 4.83 -15.59 -4.03
N LEU A 72 4.00 -14.83 -4.76
CA LEU A 72 2.79 -14.26 -4.17
C LEU A 72 1.80 -15.34 -3.71
N GLU A 73 1.59 -16.38 -4.52
CA GLU A 73 0.67 -17.47 -4.16
C GLU A 73 1.15 -18.24 -2.93
N ALA A 74 2.46 -18.50 -2.86
CA ALA A 74 3.03 -19.19 -1.71
C ALA A 74 2.91 -18.35 -0.43
N THR A 75 3.09 -17.04 -0.55
CA THR A 75 2.94 -16.13 0.58
C THR A 75 1.50 -16.07 1.06
N LEU A 76 0.54 -16.05 0.14
CA LEU A 76 -0.88 -16.09 0.50
C LEU A 76 -1.20 -17.36 1.28
N ALA A 77 -0.72 -18.51 0.81
CA ALA A 77 -0.92 -19.78 1.50
C ALA A 77 -0.30 -19.77 2.90
N ALA A 78 0.89 -19.17 3.04
CA ALA A 78 1.56 -19.04 4.34
C ALA A 78 0.79 -18.15 5.30
N VAL A 79 0.21 -17.06 4.80
CA VAL A 79 -0.63 -16.18 5.61
C VAL A 79 -1.85 -16.92 6.16
N GLU A 80 -2.52 -17.70 5.29
CA GLU A 80 -3.66 -18.51 5.72
C GLU A 80 -3.25 -19.58 6.73
N ALA A 81 -2.14 -20.26 6.50
CA ALA A 81 -1.65 -21.29 7.40
C ALA A 81 -1.26 -20.71 8.77
N ALA A 82 -0.88 -19.45 8.82
CA ALA A 82 -0.50 -18.76 10.04
C ALA A 82 -1.68 -18.02 10.71
N SER A 83 -2.91 -18.32 10.28
CA SER A 83 -4.15 -17.77 10.85
C SER A 83 -4.46 -16.34 10.43
N GLY A 84 -3.86 -15.85 9.35
CA GLY A 84 -4.27 -14.61 8.73
C GLY A 84 -5.56 -14.81 7.95
N VAL A 85 -6.33 -13.75 7.77
CA VAL A 85 -7.58 -13.78 7.01
C VAL A 85 -7.38 -13.03 5.70
N ILE A 86 -7.66 -13.66 4.57
CA ILE A 86 -7.54 -13.01 3.26
C ILE A 86 -8.76 -12.11 3.07
N LEU A 87 -8.51 -10.80 3.00
CA LEU A 87 -9.57 -9.80 2.82
C LEU A 87 -9.85 -9.54 1.35
N LYS A 88 -8.79 -9.54 0.52
CA LYS A 88 -8.91 -9.42 -0.93
C LYS A 88 -8.01 -10.47 -1.57
N PRO A 89 -8.58 -11.40 -2.37
CA PRO A 89 -7.76 -12.37 -3.11
C PRO A 89 -6.81 -11.66 -4.08
N ILE A 90 -5.84 -12.39 -4.62
CA ILE A 90 -4.87 -11.81 -5.54
C ILE A 90 -5.58 -11.14 -6.72
N PHE A 91 -5.21 -9.89 -6.98
CA PHE A 91 -5.72 -9.12 -8.11
C PHE A 91 -4.59 -8.36 -8.79
N ASN A 92 -4.81 -7.98 -10.05
CA ASN A 92 -3.83 -7.24 -10.84
C ASN A 92 -3.96 -5.74 -10.58
N PHE A 93 -2.83 -5.04 -10.61
CA PHE A 93 -2.79 -3.59 -10.65
C PHE A 93 -1.61 -3.17 -11.55
N PRO A 94 -1.47 -1.88 -11.92
CA PRO A 94 -0.43 -1.49 -12.88
C PRO A 94 1.01 -1.86 -12.52
N GLY A 95 1.34 -2.00 -11.23
CA GLY A 95 2.68 -2.36 -10.78
C GLY A 95 2.93 -3.86 -10.65
N GLY A 96 1.90 -4.69 -10.78
CA GLY A 96 2.02 -6.14 -10.59
C GLY A 96 0.73 -6.77 -10.09
N ARG A 97 0.83 -7.59 -9.07
CA ARG A 97 -0.31 -8.23 -8.42
C ARG A 97 -0.20 -8.02 -6.92
N ARG A 98 -1.33 -8.07 -6.22
CA ARG A 98 -1.31 -8.01 -4.76
C ARG A 98 -2.55 -8.67 -4.16
N PHE A 99 -2.47 -8.98 -2.86
CA PHE A 99 -3.62 -9.40 -2.06
C PHE A 99 -3.60 -8.66 -0.73
N HIS A 100 -4.74 -8.63 -0.05
CA HIS A 100 -4.84 -8.00 1.27
C HIS A 100 -5.20 -9.05 2.30
N PHE A 101 -4.66 -8.91 3.50
CA PHE A 101 -4.96 -9.81 4.60
C PHE A 101 -5.12 -9.04 5.91
N ARG A 102 -5.77 -9.67 6.88
CA ARG A 102 -5.85 -9.17 8.25
C ARG A 102 -4.99 -10.07 9.12
N ASP A 103 -4.13 -9.47 9.93
CA ASP A 103 -3.31 -10.21 10.87
C ASP A 103 -4.12 -10.55 12.14
N PRO A 104 -3.58 -11.40 13.05
CA PRO A 104 -4.29 -11.75 14.29
C PRO A 104 -4.58 -10.57 15.23
N ALA A 105 -3.88 -9.45 15.08
CA ALA A 105 -4.13 -8.24 15.87
C ALA A 105 -5.21 -7.35 15.26
N GLY A 106 -5.75 -7.73 14.09
CA GLY A 106 -6.81 -6.98 13.42
C GLY A 106 -6.30 -5.95 12.41
N ASN A 107 -5.01 -5.91 12.12
CA ASN A 107 -4.46 -4.94 11.16
C ASN A 107 -4.61 -5.45 9.73
N GLU A 108 -4.99 -4.55 8.83
CA GLU A 108 -4.99 -4.86 7.41
C GLU A 108 -3.65 -4.47 6.80
N LEU A 109 -3.04 -5.40 6.06
CA LEU A 109 -1.84 -5.19 5.29
C LEU A 109 -2.05 -5.77 3.89
N ALA A 110 -1.14 -5.43 2.98
CA ALA A 110 -1.13 -6.03 1.65
C ALA A 110 0.23 -6.64 1.36
N VAL A 111 0.26 -7.56 0.39
CA VAL A 111 1.50 -8.11 -0.16
C VAL A 111 1.42 -7.92 -1.67
N TRP A 112 2.49 -7.42 -2.28
CA TRP A 112 2.55 -7.25 -3.72
C TRP A 112 3.74 -8.00 -4.31
N GLY A 113 3.67 -8.28 -5.59
CA GLY A 113 4.75 -8.95 -6.29
C GLY A 113 4.41 -9.22 -7.75
N PRO A 114 5.28 -9.91 -8.46
CA PRO A 114 5.06 -10.23 -9.88
C PRO A 114 3.93 -11.23 -10.13
#